data_e2d6666d62bd57486b05991f2c3c3cf7
#
_entry.id   e2d6666d62bd57486b05991f2c3c3cf7
#
_cell.length_a   1.000
_cell.length_b   1.000
_cell.length_c   1.000
_cell.angle_alpha   90.00
_cell.angle_beta   90.00
_cell.angle_gamma   90.00
#
_symmetry.space_group_name_H-M   'P 1'
#
loop_
_entity.id
_entity.type
_entity.pdbx_description
1 polymer ?
#
loop_
_entity_poly.entity_id
_entity_poly.type
_entity_poly.pdbx_seq_one_letter_code
_entity_poly.pdbx_strand_id
1 'polypeptide(L)'
;MKIIPLSEGSFTIDHTKIFLPFEPAKDDFQQRPRGSLLVEIQPFLVETKKDLILLDTGLGFSEHGVLQLYNNLALHGYSPGDITMVLMSHLHRDHGGGLTIADPYSGLSHLRFPHADYFINEKELDFALHAGNASYDADRLSILEGNENIHLIGDHGIIHGYIQHELSAGHSPFHQVFWIREDNDVVFYGGDEAPQLQQMKTRFVAKYDHDGKKAMELRQKWWEIAAEEHWKFLFYHDIKIPVYSQTK
;
A
#
# COMPACT_ATOMS: atom_id res chain seq x y z
N MET A 1 3.63 -17.05 9.07
CA MET A 1 2.72 -16.05 8.45
C MET A 1 2.26 -16.50 7.08
N LYS A 2 0.97 -16.31 6.73
CA LYS A 2 0.46 -16.50 5.35
C LYS A 2 0.34 -15.14 4.67
N ILE A 3 0.83 -15.01 3.45
CA ILE A 3 0.83 -13.76 2.68
C ILE A 3 -0.02 -13.97 1.43
N ILE A 4 -0.95 -13.06 1.18
CA ILE A 4 -1.88 -13.13 0.07
C ILE A 4 -1.85 -11.77 -0.67
N PRO A 5 -1.34 -11.72 -1.91
CA PRO A 5 -1.50 -10.56 -2.77
C PRO A 5 -2.97 -10.40 -3.18
N LEU A 6 -3.50 -9.18 -3.07
CA LEU A 6 -4.90 -8.84 -3.38
C LEU A 6 -4.98 -7.85 -4.54
N SER A 7 -4.45 -8.26 -5.71
CA SER A 7 -4.35 -7.39 -6.87
C SER A 7 -5.72 -6.85 -7.34
N GLU A 8 -5.83 -5.54 -7.49
CA GLU A 8 -6.94 -4.88 -8.18
C GLU A 8 -6.74 -4.82 -9.70
N GLY A 9 -5.56 -5.25 -10.20
CA GLY A 9 -5.18 -5.27 -11.61
C GLY A 9 -4.01 -4.35 -11.95
N SER A 10 -3.60 -4.39 -13.22
CA SER A 10 -2.58 -3.49 -13.76
C SER A 10 -3.22 -2.21 -14.31
N PHE A 11 -2.53 -1.10 -14.13
CA PHE A 11 -2.98 0.22 -14.58
C PHE A 11 -1.85 1.00 -15.24
N THR A 12 -2.21 1.85 -16.21
CA THR A 12 -1.33 2.91 -16.66
C THR A 12 -1.65 4.20 -15.94
N ILE A 13 -0.62 4.93 -15.53
CA ILE A 13 -0.74 6.24 -14.88
C ILE A 13 0.28 7.21 -15.46
N ASP A 14 -0.12 8.45 -15.67
CA ASP A 14 0.74 9.54 -16.11
C ASP A 14 0.67 10.75 -15.16
N HIS A 15 1.11 11.91 -15.61
CA HIS A 15 1.11 13.16 -14.85
C HIS A 15 -0.29 13.65 -14.43
N THR A 16 -1.36 13.16 -15.07
CA THR A 16 -2.75 13.51 -14.72
C THR A 16 -3.23 12.79 -13.46
N LYS A 17 -2.49 11.79 -13.00
CA LYS A 17 -2.85 10.92 -11.87
C LYS A 17 -4.17 10.16 -12.07
N ILE A 18 -4.56 9.93 -13.33
CA ILE A 18 -5.69 9.07 -13.68
C ILE A 18 -5.18 7.66 -13.94
N PHE A 19 -5.73 6.69 -13.21
CA PHE A 19 -5.43 5.27 -13.38
C PHE A 19 -6.35 4.68 -14.44
N LEU A 20 -5.77 4.23 -15.55
CA LEU A 20 -6.48 3.56 -16.63
C LEU A 20 -6.17 2.08 -16.61
N PRO A 21 -7.18 1.19 -16.48
CA PRO A 21 -6.99 -0.24 -16.51
C PRO A 21 -6.17 -0.68 -17.73
N PHE A 22 -5.28 -1.64 -17.54
CA PHE A 22 -4.45 -2.22 -18.58
C PHE A 22 -4.39 -3.73 -18.41
N GLU A 23 -4.79 -4.47 -19.44
CA GLU A 23 -4.74 -5.93 -19.43
C GLU A 23 -3.50 -6.43 -20.18
N PRO A 24 -2.41 -6.83 -19.48
CA PRO A 24 -1.14 -7.23 -20.14
C PRO A 24 -1.28 -8.37 -21.17
N ALA A 25 -2.34 -9.19 -21.05
CA ALA A 25 -2.64 -10.29 -21.96
C ALA A 25 -3.37 -9.84 -23.25
N LYS A 26 -3.97 -8.66 -23.27
CA LYS A 26 -4.82 -8.18 -24.39
C LYS A 26 -4.32 -6.87 -24.96
N ASP A 27 -3.80 -5.97 -24.11
CA ASP A 27 -3.46 -4.61 -24.50
C ASP A 27 -2.01 -4.55 -25.05
N ASP A 28 -1.84 -3.70 -26.07
CA ASP A 28 -0.52 -3.48 -26.65
C ASP A 28 0.30 -2.50 -25.81
N PHE A 29 1.43 -2.99 -25.31
CA PHE A 29 2.38 -2.20 -24.51
C PHE A 29 2.88 -0.94 -25.22
N GLN A 30 2.89 -0.91 -26.56
CA GLN A 30 3.34 0.24 -27.36
C GLN A 30 2.27 1.33 -27.49
N GLN A 31 1.00 1.00 -27.27
CA GLN A 31 -0.12 1.93 -27.36
C GLN A 31 -0.42 2.68 -26.06
N ARG A 32 0.33 2.41 -24.99
CA ARG A 32 0.19 3.16 -23.76
C ARG A 32 0.49 4.65 -23.96
N PRO A 33 -0.15 5.54 -23.18
CA PRO A 33 0.19 6.96 -23.21
C PRO A 33 1.69 7.19 -23.04
N ARG A 34 2.29 8.01 -23.88
CA ARG A 34 3.73 8.23 -23.85
C ARG A 34 4.17 8.83 -22.52
N GLY A 35 5.11 8.19 -21.87
CA GLY A 35 5.60 8.61 -20.56
C GLY A 35 4.75 8.11 -19.38
N SER A 36 3.70 7.30 -19.63
CA SER A 36 2.97 6.64 -18.56
C SER A 36 3.82 5.55 -17.90
N LEU A 37 3.59 5.35 -16.60
CA LEU A 37 4.03 4.17 -15.88
C LEU A 37 3.01 3.05 -16.08
N LEU A 38 3.45 1.81 -16.01
CA LEU A 38 2.59 0.64 -15.88
C LEU A 38 2.86 0.03 -14.51
N VAL A 39 1.82 -0.05 -13.70
CA VAL A 39 1.90 -0.46 -12.30
C VAL A 39 0.81 -1.49 -11.99
N GLU A 40 1.10 -2.40 -11.09
CA GLU A 40 0.07 -3.19 -10.43
C GLU A 40 -0.46 -2.41 -9.23
N ILE A 41 -1.73 -2.54 -8.89
CA ILE A 41 -2.29 -2.04 -7.62
C ILE A 41 -2.56 -3.26 -6.75
N GLN A 42 -1.73 -3.44 -5.71
CA GLN A 42 -1.69 -4.72 -5.03
C GLN A 42 -1.57 -4.61 -3.51
N PRO A 43 -2.68 -4.34 -2.80
CA PRO A 43 -2.74 -4.55 -1.36
C PRO A 43 -2.36 -5.97 -0.96
N PHE A 44 -1.89 -6.15 0.26
CA PHE A 44 -1.53 -7.47 0.78
C PHE A 44 -2.31 -7.80 2.03
N LEU A 45 -2.79 -9.04 2.11
CA LEU A 45 -3.28 -9.61 3.36
C LEU A 45 -2.17 -10.45 3.99
N VAL A 46 -1.85 -10.15 5.24
CA VAL A 46 -0.90 -10.92 6.05
C VAL A 46 -1.65 -11.53 7.23
N GLU A 47 -1.80 -12.84 7.23
CA GLU A 47 -2.37 -13.59 8.34
C GLU A 47 -1.25 -14.00 9.29
N THR A 48 -1.32 -13.52 10.51
CA THR A 48 -0.46 -13.87 11.64
C THR A 48 -1.23 -14.73 12.65
N LYS A 49 -0.58 -15.16 13.72
CA LYS A 49 -1.24 -15.86 14.82
C LYS A 49 -2.21 -14.97 15.62
N LYS A 50 -2.07 -13.65 15.50
CA LYS A 50 -2.80 -12.67 16.30
C LYS A 50 -3.78 -11.83 15.48
N ASP A 51 -3.35 -11.40 14.30
CA ASP A 51 -4.05 -10.39 13.52
C ASP A 51 -4.20 -10.82 12.07
N LEU A 52 -5.26 -10.36 11.43
CA LEU A 52 -5.45 -10.40 10.00
C LEU A 52 -5.22 -8.98 9.46
N ILE A 53 -4.01 -8.77 8.92
CA ILE A 53 -3.46 -7.45 8.62
C ILE A 53 -3.64 -7.15 7.13
N LEU A 54 -4.28 -6.05 6.80
CA LEU A 54 -4.31 -5.49 5.44
C LEU A 54 -3.25 -4.39 5.32
N LEU A 55 -2.36 -4.52 4.34
CA LEU A 55 -1.32 -3.54 4.02
C LEU A 55 -1.80 -2.71 2.83
N ASP A 56 -2.12 -1.45 3.07
CA ASP A 56 -2.82 -0.52 2.20
C ASP A 56 -4.18 -1.05 1.70
N THR A 57 -4.98 -0.21 1.07
CA THR A 57 -6.37 -0.54 0.72
C THR A 57 -6.69 -0.45 -0.76
N GLY A 58 -5.69 -0.21 -1.59
CA GLY A 58 -5.85 -0.13 -3.04
C GLY A 58 -6.41 1.21 -3.53
N LEU A 59 -6.67 1.24 -4.82
CA LEU A 59 -7.33 2.34 -5.52
C LEU A 59 -8.82 2.44 -5.19
N GLY A 60 -9.39 1.35 -4.65
CA GLY A 60 -10.85 1.21 -4.52
C GLY A 60 -11.50 0.92 -5.86
N PHE A 61 -10.79 0.23 -6.74
CA PHE A 61 -11.28 -0.11 -8.07
C PHE A 61 -12.45 -1.09 -7.98
N SER A 62 -13.51 -0.78 -8.76
CA SER A 62 -14.70 -1.62 -8.83
C SER A 62 -14.96 -2.05 -10.26
N GLU A 63 -15.21 -3.32 -10.45
CA GLU A 63 -15.62 -3.89 -11.72
C GLU A 63 -17.04 -4.46 -11.58
N HIS A 64 -17.93 -4.12 -12.51
CA HIS A 64 -19.35 -4.51 -12.46
C HIS A 64 -20.05 -4.16 -11.13
N GLY A 65 -19.64 -3.06 -10.48
CA GLY A 65 -20.20 -2.59 -9.22
C GLY A 65 -19.70 -3.32 -7.96
N VAL A 66 -18.73 -4.23 -8.12
CA VAL A 66 -18.10 -4.94 -6.99
C VAL A 66 -16.66 -4.48 -6.83
N LEU A 67 -16.27 -4.14 -5.61
CA LEU A 67 -14.90 -3.75 -5.28
C LEU A 67 -13.97 -4.95 -5.47
N GLN A 68 -12.91 -4.80 -6.26
CA GLN A 68 -11.98 -5.90 -6.54
C GLN A 68 -11.28 -6.40 -5.28
N LEU A 69 -10.95 -5.51 -4.36
CA LEU A 69 -10.38 -5.90 -3.07
C LEU A 69 -11.30 -6.87 -2.29
N TYR A 70 -12.64 -6.64 -2.33
CA TYR A 70 -13.60 -7.54 -1.68
C TYR A 70 -13.70 -8.88 -2.39
N ASN A 71 -13.70 -8.89 -3.73
CA ASN A 71 -13.66 -10.12 -4.50
C ASN A 71 -12.41 -10.93 -4.16
N ASN A 72 -11.26 -10.28 -4.09
CA ASN A 72 -10.00 -10.94 -3.77
C ASN A 72 -10.00 -11.52 -2.36
N LEU A 73 -10.51 -10.81 -1.36
CA LEU A 73 -10.70 -11.35 -0.02
C LEU A 73 -11.60 -12.58 -0.03
N ALA A 74 -12.76 -12.51 -0.70
CA ALA A 74 -13.73 -13.60 -0.78
C ALA A 74 -13.15 -14.85 -1.46
N LEU A 75 -12.34 -14.70 -2.53
CA LEU A 75 -11.64 -15.80 -3.20
C LEU A 75 -10.72 -16.58 -2.25
N HIS A 76 -10.22 -15.92 -1.20
CA HIS A 76 -9.37 -16.53 -0.19
C HIS A 76 -10.12 -16.92 1.10
N GLY A 77 -11.45 -16.77 1.11
CA GLY A 77 -12.32 -17.18 2.22
C GLY A 77 -12.43 -16.13 3.34
N TYR A 78 -12.08 -14.87 3.06
CA TYR A 78 -12.19 -13.76 4.01
C TYR A 78 -13.27 -12.76 3.58
N SER A 79 -13.79 -12.05 4.55
CA SER A 79 -14.70 -10.92 4.37
C SER A 79 -14.06 -9.63 4.90
N PRO A 80 -14.57 -8.44 4.53
CA PRO A 80 -14.10 -7.19 5.11
C PRO A 80 -14.23 -7.12 6.63
N GLY A 81 -15.21 -7.84 7.22
CA GLY A 81 -15.39 -7.91 8.68
C GLY A 81 -14.37 -8.77 9.41
N ASP A 82 -13.59 -9.59 8.70
CA ASP A 82 -12.54 -10.42 9.31
C ASP A 82 -11.22 -9.67 9.49
N ILE A 83 -11.04 -8.55 8.77
CA ILE A 83 -9.81 -7.74 8.89
C ILE A 83 -9.78 -7.11 10.28
N THR A 84 -8.70 -7.36 11.02
CA THR A 84 -8.50 -6.83 12.37
C THR A 84 -7.61 -5.58 12.39
N MET A 85 -6.78 -5.41 11.35
CA MET A 85 -5.82 -4.32 11.30
C MET A 85 -5.60 -3.84 9.85
N VAL A 86 -5.52 -2.52 9.67
CA VAL A 86 -5.11 -1.88 8.41
C VAL A 86 -3.88 -1.03 8.69
N LEU A 87 -2.79 -1.30 7.97
CA LEU A 87 -1.55 -0.51 8.04
C LEU A 87 -1.39 0.30 6.76
N MET A 88 -1.35 1.62 6.88
CA MET A 88 -1.20 2.50 5.72
C MET A 88 0.25 2.94 5.58
N SER A 89 0.87 2.64 4.41
CA SER A 89 2.19 3.15 4.09
C SER A 89 2.18 4.66 3.86
N HIS A 90 1.18 5.14 3.14
CA HIS A 90 0.86 6.55 2.88
C HIS A 90 -0.57 6.65 2.31
N LEU A 91 -1.03 7.87 1.99
CA LEU A 91 -2.42 8.13 1.63
C LEU A 91 -2.64 8.56 0.18
N HIS A 92 -1.72 8.25 -0.75
CA HIS A 92 -2.00 8.42 -2.18
C HIS A 92 -3.23 7.60 -2.59
N ARG A 93 -3.93 8.04 -3.63
CA ARG A 93 -5.22 7.47 -4.07
C ARG A 93 -5.17 5.98 -4.36
N ASP A 94 -4.07 5.48 -4.87
CA ASP A 94 -3.90 4.07 -5.20
C ASP A 94 -3.53 3.18 -4.00
N HIS A 95 -3.27 3.79 -2.84
CA HIS A 95 -3.07 3.10 -1.56
C HIS A 95 -4.24 3.32 -0.61
N GLY A 96 -4.78 4.55 -0.55
CA GLY A 96 -5.85 4.95 0.34
C GLY A 96 -7.25 4.98 -0.28
N GLY A 97 -7.41 4.74 -1.58
CA GLY A 97 -8.70 4.84 -2.27
C GLY A 97 -9.75 3.83 -1.80
N GLY A 98 -9.31 2.71 -1.24
CA GLY A 98 -10.17 1.70 -0.64
C GLY A 98 -10.45 1.87 0.85
N LEU A 99 -10.00 2.94 1.52
CA LEU A 99 -10.23 3.15 2.96
C LEU A 99 -11.70 3.34 3.31
N THR A 100 -12.41 4.09 2.47
CA THR A 100 -13.78 4.54 2.77
C THR A 100 -14.77 4.16 1.68
N ILE A 101 -16.04 4.11 2.04
CA ILE A 101 -17.18 3.95 1.14
C ILE A 101 -18.21 5.02 1.46
N ALA A 102 -18.73 5.69 0.45
CA ALA A 102 -19.88 6.57 0.60
C ALA A 102 -21.17 5.73 0.52
N ASP A 103 -22.05 5.91 1.49
CA ASP A 103 -23.40 5.36 1.43
C ASP A 103 -24.19 6.11 0.35
N PRO A 104 -24.74 5.40 -0.66
CA PRO A 104 -25.39 6.03 -1.80
C PRO A 104 -26.72 6.73 -1.45
N TYR A 105 -27.31 6.45 -0.29
CA TYR A 105 -28.59 7.02 0.12
C TYR A 105 -28.43 8.20 1.07
N SER A 106 -27.52 8.08 2.04
CA SER A 106 -27.30 9.15 3.04
C SER A 106 -26.19 10.11 2.64
N GLY A 107 -25.30 9.71 1.73
CA GLY A 107 -24.08 10.43 1.39
C GLY A 107 -23.00 10.40 2.47
N LEU A 108 -23.26 9.71 3.59
CA LEU A 108 -22.29 9.55 4.66
C LEU A 108 -21.21 8.54 4.24
N SER A 109 -19.98 8.84 4.57
CA SER A 109 -18.86 7.92 4.34
C SER A 109 -18.61 7.07 5.59
N HIS A 110 -18.17 5.83 5.35
CA HIS A 110 -17.83 4.86 6.40
C HIS A 110 -16.49 4.20 6.08
N LEU A 111 -15.79 3.72 7.11
CA LEU A 111 -14.63 2.86 6.94
C LEU A 111 -15.06 1.51 6.31
N ARG A 112 -14.27 1.00 5.37
CA ARG A 112 -14.61 -0.24 4.65
C ARG A 112 -14.38 -1.52 5.46
N PHE A 113 -13.50 -1.50 6.44
CA PHE A 113 -13.18 -2.61 7.32
C PHE A 113 -13.66 -2.25 8.73
N PRO A 114 -14.94 -2.53 9.06
CA PRO A 114 -15.61 -1.93 10.21
C PRO A 114 -15.09 -2.41 11.58
N HIS A 115 -14.36 -3.53 11.59
CA HIS A 115 -13.82 -4.12 12.82
C HIS A 115 -12.30 -3.96 12.94
N ALA A 116 -11.69 -3.28 11.99
CA ALA A 116 -10.24 -3.11 11.97
C ALA A 116 -9.80 -1.84 12.73
N ASP A 117 -8.66 -1.93 13.39
CA ASP A 117 -7.88 -0.80 13.83
C ASP A 117 -6.99 -0.31 12.67
N TYR A 118 -7.01 0.98 12.36
CA TYR A 118 -6.24 1.58 11.27
C TYR A 118 -5.06 2.36 11.83
N PHE A 119 -3.87 2.04 11.39
CA PHE A 119 -2.63 2.71 11.81
C PHE A 119 -2.10 3.60 10.68
N ILE A 120 -2.10 4.90 10.92
CA ILE A 120 -1.75 5.94 9.94
C ILE A 120 -0.74 6.88 10.57
N ASN A 121 0.30 7.28 9.84
CA ASN A 121 1.21 8.31 10.32
C ASN A 121 0.45 9.64 10.49
N GLU A 122 0.55 10.27 11.66
CA GLU A 122 -0.16 11.52 11.99
C GLU A 122 0.15 12.64 10.99
N LYS A 123 1.42 12.79 10.62
CA LYS A 123 1.87 13.83 9.68
C LYS A 123 1.41 13.53 8.24
N GLU A 124 1.29 12.24 7.87
CA GLU A 124 0.77 11.86 6.56
C GLU A 124 -0.70 12.23 6.44
N LEU A 125 -1.52 11.97 7.47
CA LEU A 125 -2.93 12.36 7.45
C LEU A 125 -3.08 13.87 7.36
N ASP A 126 -2.40 14.64 8.22
CA ASP A 126 -2.44 16.10 8.18
C ASP A 126 -2.00 16.64 6.81
N PHE A 127 -0.90 16.11 6.26
CA PHE A 127 -0.43 16.50 4.94
C PHE A 127 -1.43 16.16 3.85
N ALA A 128 -2.00 14.96 3.84
CA ALA A 128 -2.95 14.49 2.83
C ALA A 128 -4.22 15.34 2.78
N LEU A 129 -4.70 15.80 3.92
CA LEU A 129 -5.87 16.69 4.02
C LEU A 129 -5.61 18.09 3.46
N HIS A 130 -4.36 18.56 3.47
CA HIS A 130 -3.99 19.92 3.08
C HIS A 130 -3.14 20.01 1.81
N ALA A 131 -2.71 18.89 1.23
CA ALA A 131 -1.76 18.85 0.11
C ALA A 131 -2.26 19.56 -1.16
N GLY A 132 -3.58 19.58 -1.40
CA GLY A 132 -4.20 20.28 -2.53
C GLY A 132 -3.74 19.79 -3.92
N ASN A 133 -3.25 18.55 -4.04
CA ASN A 133 -2.78 17.97 -5.29
C ASN A 133 -3.55 16.68 -5.64
N ALA A 134 -3.43 16.25 -6.91
CA ALA A 134 -4.20 15.13 -7.44
C ALA A 134 -3.81 13.74 -6.88
N SER A 135 -2.72 13.63 -6.12
CA SER A 135 -2.31 12.35 -5.54
C SER A 135 -3.17 11.97 -4.32
N TYR A 136 -3.78 12.95 -3.65
CA TYR A 136 -4.61 12.76 -2.46
C TYR A 136 -6.08 13.07 -2.74
N ASP A 137 -6.99 12.48 -1.96
CA ASP A 137 -8.43 12.75 -2.00
C ASP A 137 -8.88 13.24 -0.61
N ALA A 138 -8.62 14.52 -0.33
CA ALA A 138 -8.88 15.11 0.98
C ALA A 138 -10.35 14.95 1.43
N ASP A 139 -11.31 15.04 0.51
CA ASP A 139 -12.73 14.89 0.83
C ASP A 139 -13.03 13.50 1.39
N ARG A 140 -12.46 12.45 0.76
CA ARG A 140 -12.59 11.07 1.25
C ARG A 140 -11.84 10.82 2.55
N LEU A 141 -10.68 11.44 2.72
CA LEU A 141 -9.83 11.23 3.89
C LEU A 141 -10.33 11.97 5.13
N SER A 142 -11.17 13.00 4.97
CA SER A 142 -11.68 13.81 6.09
C SER A 142 -12.42 13.00 7.17
N ILE A 143 -13.05 11.89 6.79
CA ILE A 143 -13.74 10.98 7.74
C ILE A 143 -12.77 10.28 8.72
N LEU A 144 -11.48 10.24 8.41
CA LEU A 144 -10.48 9.61 9.27
C LEU A 144 -10.21 10.47 10.52
N GLU A 145 -10.47 11.79 10.47
CA GLU A 145 -10.28 12.66 11.60
C GLU A 145 -11.27 12.35 12.73
N GLY A 146 -10.74 12.10 13.92
CA GLY A 146 -11.54 11.83 15.11
C GLY A 146 -12.32 10.51 15.11
N ASN A 147 -12.13 9.66 14.13
CA ASN A 147 -12.73 8.31 14.10
C ASN A 147 -12.02 7.41 15.11
N GLU A 148 -12.79 6.69 15.94
CA GLU A 148 -12.26 5.88 17.05
C GLU A 148 -11.38 4.70 16.62
N ASN A 149 -11.56 4.20 15.39
CA ASN A 149 -10.77 3.12 14.82
C ASN A 149 -9.44 3.61 14.22
N ILE A 150 -9.20 4.92 14.16
CA ILE A 150 -7.98 5.48 13.58
C ILE A 150 -6.96 5.74 14.67
N HIS A 151 -5.85 5.04 14.60
CA HIS A 151 -4.71 5.18 15.50
C HIS A 151 -3.61 5.97 14.79
N LEU A 152 -3.46 7.24 15.15
CA LEU A 152 -2.40 8.08 14.63
C LEU A 152 -1.09 7.70 15.31
N ILE A 153 -0.08 7.33 14.49
CA ILE A 153 1.23 6.89 14.95
C ILE A 153 2.32 7.88 14.55
N GLY A 154 3.38 7.93 15.33
CA GLY A 154 4.53 8.80 15.09
C GLY A 154 5.48 8.24 14.02
N ASP A 155 6.68 8.82 13.94
CA ASP A 155 7.66 8.52 12.91
C ASP A 155 8.29 7.12 13.03
N HIS A 156 8.27 6.52 14.20
CA HIS A 156 8.78 5.16 14.45
C HIS A 156 8.16 4.56 15.71
N GLY A 157 8.05 3.26 15.73
CA GLY A 157 7.50 2.54 16.88
C GLY A 157 7.27 1.07 16.63
N ILE A 158 6.56 0.44 17.57
CA ILE A 158 6.18 -0.97 17.51
C ILE A 158 4.69 -1.08 17.83
N ILE A 159 3.91 -1.61 16.89
CA ILE A 159 2.47 -1.89 17.04
C ILE A 159 2.32 -3.33 17.52
N HIS A 160 1.46 -3.55 18.51
CA HIS A 160 1.12 -4.86 19.12
C HIS A 160 2.36 -5.71 19.56
N GLY A 161 3.54 -5.08 19.65
CA GLY A 161 4.77 -5.72 20.10
C GLY A 161 5.52 -6.54 19.04
N TYR A 162 5.05 -6.57 17.78
CA TYR A 162 5.67 -7.38 16.72
C TYR A 162 5.67 -6.72 15.32
N ILE A 163 5.06 -5.57 15.15
CA ILE A 163 5.06 -4.81 13.90
C ILE A 163 5.85 -3.52 14.11
N GLN A 164 7.05 -3.47 13.60
CA GLN A 164 7.86 -2.26 13.59
C GLN A 164 7.44 -1.35 12.43
N HIS A 165 7.36 -0.04 12.66
CA HIS A 165 7.17 0.96 11.61
C HIS A 165 8.24 2.04 11.69
N GLU A 166 8.57 2.65 10.55
CA GLU A 166 9.55 3.72 10.44
C GLU A 166 9.17 4.67 9.29
N LEU A 167 9.29 5.97 9.54
CA LEU A 167 9.16 7.01 8.53
C LEU A 167 10.31 6.93 7.53
N SER A 168 10.02 6.67 6.27
CA SER A 168 11.01 6.62 5.19
C SER A 168 11.17 7.96 4.48
N ALA A 169 10.07 8.62 4.17
CA ALA A 169 10.00 9.97 3.60
C ALA A 169 10.87 10.18 2.34
N GLY A 170 10.92 9.20 1.46
CA GLY A 170 11.58 9.30 0.16
C GLY A 170 10.57 9.44 -0.97
N HIS A 171 9.56 8.55 -1.02
CA HIS A 171 8.49 8.61 -2.02
C HIS A 171 7.52 9.78 -1.79
N SER A 172 6.97 9.89 -0.59
CA SER A 172 6.19 11.04 -0.13
C SER A 172 6.79 11.59 1.17
N PRO A 173 6.48 12.84 1.57
CA PRO A 173 7.09 13.47 2.74
C PRO A 173 6.94 12.70 4.05
N PHE A 174 5.86 11.93 4.18
CA PHE A 174 5.54 11.21 5.40
C PHE A 174 5.24 9.73 5.16
N HIS A 175 5.73 9.16 4.06
CA HIS A 175 5.67 7.73 3.76
C HIS A 175 6.36 6.93 4.86
N GLN A 176 5.76 5.79 5.26
CA GLN A 176 6.31 4.87 6.24
C GLN A 176 6.37 3.44 5.72
N VAL A 177 7.21 2.64 6.34
CA VAL A 177 7.43 1.23 6.01
C VAL A 177 7.22 0.36 7.23
N PHE A 178 6.96 -0.95 7.02
CA PHE A 178 6.63 -1.89 8.07
C PHE A 178 7.47 -3.16 8.02
N TRP A 179 7.85 -3.67 9.20
CA TRP A 179 8.40 -5.02 9.39
C TRP A 179 7.48 -5.79 10.32
N ILE A 180 6.87 -6.86 9.81
CA ILE A 180 6.02 -7.77 10.58
C ILE A 180 6.87 -8.98 10.95
N ARG A 181 7.03 -9.23 12.26
CA ARG A 181 7.89 -10.29 12.76
C ARG A 181 7.06 -11.36 13.49
N GLU A 182 7.17 -12.60 13.07
CA GLU A 182 6.53 -13.73 13.74
C GLU A 182 7.43 -14.95 13.67
N ASP A 183 7.75 -15.55 14.85
CA ASP A 183 8.72 -16.63 14.98
C ASP A 183 10.07 -16.24 14.32
N ASN A 184 10.46 -16.95 13.26
CA ASN A 184 11.68 -16.66 12.49
C ASN A 184 11.38 -15.94 11.14
N ASP A 185 10.13 -15.60 10.88
CA ASP A 185 9.72 -14.91 9.66
C ASP A 185 9.77 -13.40 9.84
N VAL A 186 10.30 -12.70 8.85
CA VAL A 186 10.25 -11.24 8.73
C VAL A 186 9.62 -10.88 7.39
N VAL A 187 8.50 -10.20 7.42
CA VAL A 187 7.84 -9.64 6.24
C VAL A 187 8.12 -8.15 6.22
N PHE A 188 8.73 -7.65 5.13
CA PHE A 188 8.96 -6.24 4.90
C PHE A 188 7.98 -5.71 3.86
N TYR A 189 7.27 -4.66 4.23
CA TYR A 189 6.40 -3.91 3.35
C TYR A 189 6.91 -2.48 3.23
N GLY A 190 7.41 -2.15 2.05
CA GLY A 190 7.99 -0.85 1.75
C GLY A 190 7.03 0.11 1.04
N GLY A 191 5.80 -0.31 0.70
CA GLY A 191 4.89 0.51 -0.12
C GLY A 191 5.61 1.05 -1.36
N ASP A 192 5.46 2.34 -1.62
CA ASP A 192 6.09 3.02 -2.76
C ASP A 192 7.56 3.40 -2.55
N GLU A 193 8.06 3.28 -1.33
CA GLU A 193 9.50 3.39 -1.10
C GLU A 193 10.27 2.23 -1.73
N ALA A 194 9.66 1.03 -1.78
CA ALA A 194 10.21 -0.19 -2.37
C ALA A 194 9.16 -0.90 -3.26
N PRO A 195 8.67 -0.26 -4.36
CA PRO A 195 7.48 -0.70 -5.06
C PRO A 195 7.67 -1.94 -5.95
N GLN A 196 8.92 -2.24 -6.37
CA GLN A 196 9.23 -3.28 -7.34
C GLN A 196 10.58 -3.94 -7.07
N LEU A 197 10.70 -5.25 -7.32
CA LEU A 197 11.92 -6.01 -7.15
C LEU A 197 13.11 -5.42 -7.93
N GLN A 198 12.88 -4.95 -9.16
CA GLN A 198 13.94 -4.39 -9.98
C GLN A 198 14.55 -3.12 -9.36
N GLN A 199 13.75 -2.31 -8.69
CA GLN A 199 14.23 -1.10 -8.01
C GLN A 199 15.06 -1.41 -6.76
N MET A 200 14.84 -2.58 -6.12
CA MET A 200 15.71 -3.05 -5.03
C MET A 200 17.12 -3.45 -5.52
N LYS A 201 17.17 -4.03 -6.71
CA LYS A 201 18.42 -4.57 -7.30
C LYS A 201 19.27 -3.54 -8.04
N THR A 202 18.75 -2.32 -8.25
CA THR A 202 19.41 -1.30 -9.05
C THR A 202 19.46 0.05 -8.33
N ARG A 203 20.40 0.92 -8.73
CA ARG A 203 20.47 2.30 -8.25
C ARG A 203 19.47 3.18 -9.02
N PHE A 204 18.20 2.90 -8.84
CA PHE A 204 17.12 3.62 -9.52
C PHE A 204 16.65 4.82 -8.69
N VAL A 205 16.59 5.99 -9.33
CA VAL A 205 16.04 7.24 -8.75
C VAL A 205 14.83 7.63 -9.57
N ALA A 206 13.65 7.56 -8.97
CA ALA A 206 12.42 7.97 -9.61
C ALA A 206 12.25 9.50 -9.57
N LYS A 207 11.78 10.07 -10.68
CA LYS A 207 11.52 11.52 -10.77
C LYS A 207 10.25 11.96 -10.08
N TYR A 208 9.37 11.02 -9.79
CA TYR A 208 8.10 11.26 -9.12
C TYR A 208 8.21 11.18 -7.60
N ASP A 209 9.32 10.71 -7.06
CA ASP A 209 9.57 10.67 -5.62
C ASP A 209 9.86 12.06 -5.06
N HIS A 210 9.44 12.32 -3.82
CA HIS A 210 9.75 13.53 -3.06
C HIS A 210 11.28 13.69 -2.88
N ASP A 211 11.96 12.63 -2.46
CA ASP A 211 13.40 12.50 -2.39
C ASP A 211 13.84 11.14 -2.95
N GLY A 212 13.91 11.06 -4.27
CA GLY A 212 14.24 9.80 -4.94
C GLY A 212 15.67 9.29 -4.66
N LYS A 213 16.59 10.18 -4.26
CA LYS A 213 17.93 9.75 -3.83
C LYS A 213 17.86 9.04 -2.49
N LYS A 214 17.13 9.59 -1.53
CA LYS A 214 16.87 8.96 -0.23
C LYS A 214 16.19 7.62 -0.40
N ALA A 215 15.14 7.55 -1.22
CA ALA A 215 14.43 6.31 -1.54
C ALA A 215 15.37 5.23 -2.09
N MET A 216 16.24 5.60 -3.03
CA MET A 216 17.27 4.69 -3.57
C MET A 216 18.23 4.19 -2.50
N GLU A 217 18.75 5.10 -1.64
CA GLU A 217 19.70 4.75 -0.57
C GLU A 217 19.06 3.82 0.46
N LEU A 218 17.80 4.06 0.82
CA LEU A 218 17.02 3.18 1.71
C LEU A 218 16.83 1.79 1.12
N ARG A 219 16.44 1.68 -0.16
CA ARG A 219 16.31 0.39 -0.85
C ARG A 219 17.60 -0.42 -0.83
N GLN A 220 18.75 0.22 -1.07
CA GLN A 220 20.05 -0.45 -1.01
C GLN A 220 20.36 -0.98 0.40
N LYS A 221 20.16 -0.13 1.42
CA LYS A 221 20.34 -0.51 2.84
C LYS A 221 19.46 -1.70 3.22
N TRP A 222 18.16 -1.65 2.88
CA TRP A 222 17.23 -2.73 3.19
C TRP A 222 17.56 -4.03 2.45
N TRP A 223 18.03 -3.91 1.19
CA TRP A 223 18.44 -5.08 0.42
C TRP A 223 19.64 -5.82 1.05
N GLU A 224 20.60 -5.09 1.59
CA GLU A 224 21.76 -5.63 2.29
C GLU A 224 21.35 -6.31 3.61
N ILE A 225 20.56 -5.64 4.45
CA ILE A 225 20.08 -6.19 5.73
C ILE A 225 19.23 -7.44 5.49
N ALA A 226 18.35 -7.42 4.50
CA ALA A 226 17.46 -8.52 4.18
C ALA A 226 18.20 -9.81 3.77
N ALA A 227 19.39 -9.68 3.19
CA ALA A 227 20.24 -10.84 2.84
C ALA A 227 20.73 -11.60 4.10
N GLU A 228 20.91 -10.91 5.20
CA GLU A 228 21.33 -11.49 6.48
C GLU A 228 20.13 -12.01 7.29
N GLU A 229 19.02 -11.26 7.31
CA GLU A 229 17.82 -11.55 8.09
C GLU A 229 16.74 -12.35 7.32
N HIS A 230 16.96 -12.67 6.04
CA HIS A 230 16.07 -13.47 5.19
C HIS A 230 14.64 -12.91 5.09
N TRP A 231 14.52 -11.62 4.79
CA TRP A 231 13.21 -10.98 4.69
C TRP A 231 12.41 -11.49 3.49
N LYS A 232 11.08 -11.50 3.66
CA LYS A 232 10.09 -11.61 2.58
C LYS A 232 9.64 -10.20 2.22
N PHE A 233 9.98 -9.75 1.01
CA PHE A 233 9.56 -8.46 0.47
C PHE A 233 8.18 -8.55 -0.15
N LEU A 234 7.37 -7.52 0.05
CA LEU A 234 6.08 -7.32 -0.62
C LEU A 234 6.21 -6.12 -1.55
N PHE A 235 5.93 -6.31 -2.84
CA PHE A 235 6.08 -5.30 -3.89
C PHE A 235 4.73 -4.86 -4.45
N TYR A 236 4.28 -3.69 -4.03
CA TYR A 236 2.94 -3.18 -4.33
C TYR A 236 2.69 -2.95 -5.82
N HIS A 237 3.69 -2.49 -6.56
CA HIS A 237 3.60 -2.14 -7.97
C HIS A 237 4.32 -3.12 -8.91
N ASP A 238 4.72 -4.30 -8.43
CA ASP A 238 5.37 -5.30 -9.28
C ASP A 238 4.35 -6.24 -9.92
N ILE A 239 4.21 -6.16 -11.25
CA ILE A 239 3.24 -6.95 -12.03
C ILE A 239 3.57 -8.46 -12.01
N LYS A 240 4.84 -8.83 -11.79
CA LYS A 240 5.31 -10.21 -11.97
C LYS A 240 5.66 -10.90 -10.66
N ILE A 241 6.22 -10.17 -9.74
CA ILE A 241 6.82 -10.72 -8.51
C ILE A 241 6.33 -9.93 -7.30
N PRO A 242 5.06 -10.15 -6.88
CA PRO A 242 4.50 -9.44 -5.74
C PRO A 242 5.19 -9.79 -4.42
N VAL A 243 5.64 -11.03 -4.28
CA VAL A 243 6.32 -11.52 -3.06
C VAL A 243 7.67 -12.10 -3.46
N TYR A 244 8.72 -11.67 -2.78
CA TYR A 244 10.07 -12.17 -3.02
C TYR A 244 10.76 -12.52 -1.69
N SER A 245 11.25 -13.74 -1.58
CA SER A 245 12.08 -14.17 -0.45
C SER A 245 13.55 -14.14 -0.86
N GLN A 246 14.35 -13.38 -0.13
CA GLN A 246 15.79 -13.37 -0.37
C GLN A 246 16.38 -14.66 0.27
N THR A 247 16.67 -15.64 -0.58
CA THR A 247 17.39 -16.84 -0.18
C THR A 247 18.90 -16.63 -0.34
N LYS A 248 19.67 -17.33 0.49
CA LYS A 248 21.15 -17.33 0.35
C LYS A 248 21.60 -17.85 -1.00
#